data_884f2a3b4c4d510e6c3b05f9665a4f65
#
_entry.id   884f2a3b4c4d510e6c3b05f9665a4f65
#
_cell.length_a   1.000
_cell.length_b   1.000
_cell.length_c   1.000
_cell.angle_alpha   90.00
_cell.angle_beta   90.00
_cell.angle_gamma   90.00
#
_symmetry.space_group_name_H-M   'P 1'
#
loop_
_entity.id
_entity.type
_entity.pdbx_description
1 polymer ?
#
loop_
_entity_poly.entity_id
_entity_poly.type
_entity_poly.pdbx_seq_one_letter_code
_entity_poly.pdbx_strand_id
1 'polypeptide(L)'
;MSKKGQIRVGIGGWVFPPWRGAFYPKGTKQTDELAHASRHVTAIEINGTFYRLQTLASYKRWHDETPDDFVFSLKGSRFITHRNDLSTAAPFTERFFDSGMIELGPKLGPILWQFMPSLQFDEANVAAFLEALPKHLGNRKLRHVLEVRSSSFKDSAFYKLMEKHEAAIAWVEDAKVPLIETVTTDFVYTRLRQCTEDEPTGYSPQALDAIAERFEAHAKAGRDCFVYFINGAKVRAPHAAMALIERLAA
;
A
#
# COMPACT_ATOMS: atom_id res chain seq x y z
N MET A 1 -22.63 -15.69 -9.35
CA MET A 1 -22.09 -15.08 -8.10
C MET A 1 -20.75 -14.44 -8.44
N SER A 2 -20.53 -13.17 -8.08
CA SER A 2 -19.21 -12.54 -8.27
C SER A 2 -18.17 -13.27 -7.41
N LYS A 3 -16.96 -13.42 -7.93
CA LYS A 3 -15.84 -14.03 -7.19
C LYS A 3 -15.58 -13.17 -5.94
N LYS A 4 -15.43 -13.80 -4.76
CA LYS A 4 -15.02 -13.11 -3.53
C LYS A 4 -13.66 -12.46 -3.76
N GLY A 5 -13.51 -11.19 -3.38
CA GLY A 5 -12.21 -10.49 -3.42
C GLY A 5 -11.21 -11.07 -2.43
N GLN A 6 -9.94 -10.84 -2.67
CA GLN A 6 -8.85 -11.27 -1.80
C GLN A 6 -8.51 -10.19 -0.78
N ILE A 7 -8.25 -10.58 0.48
CA ILE A 7 -7.76 -9.66 1.50
C ILE A 7 -6.26 -9.92 1.70
N ARG A 8 -5.46 -8.90 1.43
CA ARG A 8 -4.01 -8.89 1.62
C ARG A 8 -3.66 -8.01 2.81
N VAL A 9 -3.06 -8.60 3.82
CA VAL A 9 -2.69 -7.91 5.06
C VAL A 9 -1.18 -7.84 5.17
N GLY A 10 -0.65 -6.66 5.48
CA GLY A 10 0.78 -6.47 5.47
C GLY A 10 1.30 -5.32 6.31
N ILE A 11 2.58 -5.05 6.12
CA ILE A 11 3.37 -4.07 6.87
C ILE A 11 4.15 -3.15 5.93
N GLY A 12 4.63 -2.03 6.47
CA GLY A 12 5.45 -1.05 5.75
C GLY A 12 6.94 -1.39 5.77
N GLY A 13 7.42 -2.06 4.73
CA GLY A 13 8.78 -2.55 4.65
C GLY A 13 9.05 -3.75 5.55
N TRP A 14 10.27 -4.25 5.54
CA TRP A 14 10.68 -5.40 6.36
C TRP A 14 11.96 -5.14 7.16
N VAL A 15 12.72 -4.11 6.84
CA VAL A 15 13.93 -3.74 7.60
C VAL A 15 13.57 -2.71 8.65
N PHE A 16 13.49 -3.15 9.90
CA PHE A 16 13.28 -2.26 11.05
C PHE A 16 13.97 -2.87 12.28
N PRO A 17 15.10 -2.28 12.76
CA PRO A 17 15.91 -2.87 13.82
C PRO A 17 15.14 -3.28 15.09
N PRO A 18 14.14 -2.52 15.59
CA PRO A 18 13.37 -2.94 16.76
C PRO A 18 12.54 -4.22 16.59
N TRP A 19 12.36 -4.73 15.36
CA TRP A 19 11.71 -6.03 15.14
C TRP A 19 12.63 -7.23 15.45
N ARG A 20 13.97 -7.01 15.54
CA ARG A 20 14.95 -8.07 15.83
C ARG A 20 14.83 -8.51 17.28
N GLY A 21 14.56 -9.79 17.51
CA GLY A 21 14.29 -10.35 18.83
C GLY A 21 12.84 -10.20 19.31
N ALA A 22 11.98 -9.49 18.55
CA ALA A 22 10.54 -9.40 18.79
C ALA A 22 9.75 -10.14 17.72
N PHE A 23 9.77 -9.64 16.48
CA PHE A 23 9.15 -10.29 15.32
C PHE A 23 10.13 -11.24 14.61
N TYR A 24 11.37 -10.81 14.39
CA TYR A 24 12.43 -11.68 13.89
C TYR A 24 13.07 -12.43 15.03
N PRO A 25 13.30 -13.76 14.93
CA PRO A 25 14.07 -14.53 15.91
C PRO A 25 15.44 -13.91 16.17
N LYS A 26 15.98 -14.08 17.38
CA LYS A 26 17.35 -13.65 17.68
C LYS A 26 18.35 -14.29 16.71
N GLY A 27 19.25 -13.49 16.15
CA GLY A 27 20.26 -13.96 15.21
C GLY A 27 19.81 -14.00 13.75
N THR A 28 18.56 -13.65 13.43
CA THR A 28 18.13 -13.51 12.03
C THR A 28 18.98 -12.46 11.32
N LYS A 29 19.62 -12.87 10.20
CA LYS A 29 20.40 -11.96 9.37
C LYS A 29 19.46 -11.02 8.62
N GLN A 30 19.89 -9.79 8.37
CA GLN A 30 19.09 -8.82 7.62
C GLN A 30 18.70 -9.33 6.21
N THR A 31 19.53 -10.17 5.60
CA THR A 31 19.24 -10.82 4.31
C THR A 31 18.02 -11.75 4.38
N ASP A 32 17.71 -12.30 5.54
CA ASP A 32 16.68 -13.31 5.74
C ASP A 32 15.36 -12.68 6.27
N GLU A 33 15.39 -11.37 6.60
CA GLU A 33 14.24 -10.65 7.16
C GLU A 33 13.03 -10.65 6.20
N LEU A 34 13.26 -10.50 4.88
CA LEU A 34 12.18 -10.56 3.89
C LEU A 34 11.55 -11.95 3.83
N ALA A 35 12.38 -12.98 3.76
CA ALA A 35 11.92 -14.37 3.73
C ALA A 35 11.11 -14.72 4.98
N HIS A 36 11.52 -14.24 6.16
CA HIS A 36 10.75 -14.42 7.40
C HIS A 36 9.42 -13.63 7.34
N ALA A 37 9.46 -12.33 7.05
CA ALA A 37 8.28 -11.48 7.06
C ALA A 37 7.21 -11.98 6.09
N SER A 38 7.59 -12.38 4.87
CA SER A 38 6.67 -12.84 3.83
C SER A 38 5.96 -14.16 4.14
N ARG A 39 6.39 -14.88 5.17
CA ARG A 39 5.71 -16.10 5.66
C ARG A 39 4.75 -15.84 6.81
N HIS A 40 4.74 -14.61 7.34
CA HIS A 40 3.88 -14.20 8.45
C HIS A 40 2.83 -13.17 8.05
N VAL A 41 3.05 -12.47 6.92
CA VAL A 41 2.07 -11.54 6.34
C VAL A 41 1.88 -11.85 4.86
N THR A 42 0.78 -11.39 4.25
CA THR A 42 0.41 -11.72 2.86
C THR A 42 0.80 -10.63 1.86
N ALA A 43 1.25 -9.48 2.37
CA ALA A 43 1.72 -8.37 1.54
C ALA A 43 2.74 -7.50 2.26
N ILE A 44 3.52 -6.73 1.51
CA ILE A 44 4.40 -5.67 2.04
C ILE A 44 4.27 -4.42 1.16
N GLU A 45 4.12 -3.25 1.82
CA GLU A 45 4.24 -1.96 1.15
C GLU A 45 5.71 -1.52 1.14
N ILE A 46 6.33 -1.45 -0.03
CA ILE A 46 7.75 -1.08 -0.16
C ILE A 46 7.89 0.45 -0.14
N ASN A 47 8.36 0.98 0.99
CA ASN A 47 8.60 2.41 1.16
C ASN A 47 9.96 2.87 0.59
N GLY A 48 10.90 1.96 0.37
CA GLY A 48 12.22 2.27 -0.17
C GLY A 48 12.19 2.93 -1.55
N THR A 49 11.23 2.53 -2.38
CA THR A 49 11.02 3.07 -3.74
C THR A 49 10.60 4.56 -3.76
N PHE A 50 10.09 5.08 -2.65
CA PHE A 50 9.79 6.50 -2.49
C PHE A 50 11.04 7.37 -2.49
N TYR A 51 12.14 6.89 -1.91
CA TYR A 51 13.36 7.65 -1.72
C TYR A 51 14.36 7.47 -2.86
N ARG A 52 14.42 6.27 -3.44
CA ARG A 52 15.33 5.92 -4.52
C ARG A 52 14.76 4.83 -5.40
N LEU A 53 15.10 4.86 -6.69
CA LEU A 53 14.79 3.76 -7.60
C LEU A 53 15.50 2.49 -7.12
N GLN A 54 14.86 1.37 -7.36
CA GLN A 54 15.46 0.05 -7.12
C GLN A 54 16.01 -0.50 -8.44
N THR A 55 16.79 -1.56 -8.35
CA THR A 55 17.34 -2.23 -9.53
C THR A 55 16.49 -3.43 -9.90
N LEU A 56 16.56 -3.85 -11.17
CA LEU A 56 15.97 -5.09 -11.65
C LEU A 56 16.36 -6.28 -10.76
N ALA A 57 17.66 -6.38 -10.40
CA ALA A 57 18.15 -7.44 -9.51
C ALA A 57 17.48 -7.41 -8.12
N SER A 58 17.15 -6.22 -7.60
CA SER A 58 16.44 -6.10 -6.32
C SER A 58 15.00 -6.64 -6.43
N TYR A 59 14.27 -6.26 -7.48
CA TYR A 59 12.90 -6.73 -7.70
C TYR A 59 12.85 -8.25 -7.94
N LYS A 60 13.77 -8.77 -8.76
CA LYS A 60 13.89 -10.20 -8.99
C LYS A 60 14.16 -10.96 -7.68
N ARG A 61 15.11 -10.50 -6.87
CA ARG A 61 15.39 -11.11 -5.57
C ARG A 61 14.16 -11.11 -4.66
N TRP A 62 13.41 -10.01 -4.57
CA TRP A 62 12.20 -9.94 -3.76
C TRP A 62 11.12 -10.91 -4.25
N HIS A 63 11.01 -11.07 -5.58
CA HIS A 63 10.13 -12.07 -6.16
C HIS A 63 10.56 -13.48 -5.71
N ASP A 64 11.84 -13.81 -5.84
CA ASP A 64 12.34 -15.17 -5.63
C ASP A 64 12.36 -15.58 -4.13
N GLU A 65 12.53 -14.61 -3.20
CA GLU A 65 12.59 -14.85 -1.76
C GLU A 65 11.23 -15.02 -1.07
N THR A 66 10.12 -14.74 -1.76
CA THR A 66 8.76 -14.70 -1.17
C THR A 66 7.85 -15.80 -1.71
N PRO A 67 6.78 -16.20 -0.99
CA PRO A 67 5.79 -17.17 -1.48
C PRO A 67 5.14 -16.74 -2.80
N ASP A 68 4.66 -17.69 -3.60
CA ASP A 68 4.12 -17.42 -4.94
C ASP A 68 2.90 -16.50 -4.94
N ASP A 69 2.08 -16.55 -3.91
CA ASP A 69 0.88 -15.74 -3.74
C ASP A 69 1.13 -14.40 -3.01
N PHE A 70 2.39 -14.10 -2.68
CA PHE A 70 2.76 -12.87 -1.97
C PHE A 70 2.61 -11.62 -2.84
N VAL A 71 2.27 -10.47 -2.23
CA VAL A 71 2.05 -9.22 -2.97
C VAL A 71 2.92 -8.09 -2.41
N PHE A 72 3.55 -7.35 -3.33
CA PHE A 72 4.25 -6.11 -3.02
C PHE A 72 3.48 -4.91 -3.55
N SER A 73 3.06 -4.00 -2.67
CA SER A 73 2.68 -2.65 -3.08
C SER A 73 3.92 -1.77 -3.12
N LEU A 74 4.05 -0.96 -4.16
CA LEU A 74 5.18 -0.04 -4.29
C LEU A 74 4.75 1.38 -3.95
N LYS A 75 5.55 2.10 -3.16
CA LYS A 75 5.32 3.52 -2.98
C LYS A 75 6.04 4.30 -4.07
N GLY A 76 5.29 5.00 -4.90
CA GLY A 76 5.81 5.83 -5.99
C GLY A 76 6.81 6.87 -5.51
N SER A 77 7.80 7.17 -6.34
CA SER A 77 8.91 8.06 -5.97
C SER A 77 8.43 9.46 -5.59
N ARG A 78 9.03 10.06 -4.55
CA ARG A 78 8.79 11.46 -4.16
C ARG A 78 9.10 12.46 -5.27
N PHE A 79 10.01 12.13 -6.17
CA PHE A 79 10.33 12.96 -7.32
C PHE A 79 9.17 13.07 -8.32
N ILE A 80 8.18 12.17 -8.22
CA ILE A 80 6.95 12.18 -9.00
C ILE A 80 5.86 12.96 -8.26
N THR A 81 5.70 12.71 -6.96
CA THR A 81 4.52 13.16 -6.18
C THR A 81 4.75 14.40 -5.32
N HIS A 82 6.01 14.77 -5.03
CA HIS A 82 6.35 15.93 -4.21
C HIS A 82 6.64 17.16 -5.07
N ARG A 83 5.63 17.60 -5.83
CA ARG A 83 5.67 18.80 -6.68
C ARG A 83 4.29 19.44 -6.74
N ASN A 84 4.24 20.75 -6.96
CA ASN A 84 2.98 21.47 -7.09
C ASN A 84 2.34 21.23 -8.46
N ASP A 85 3.15 21.20 -9.51
CA ASP A 85 2.72 20.91 -10.87
C ASP A 85 3.02 19.43 -11.19
N LEU A 86 1.97 18.62 -11.12
CA LEU A 86 2.06 17.17 -11.36
C LEU A 86 2.20 16.84 -12.86
N SER A 87 1.84 17.74 -13.77
CA SER A 87 2.01 17.53 -15.22
C SER A 87 3.48 17.35 -15.62
N THR A 88 4.38 17.91 -14.82
CA THR A 88 5.84 17.79 -15.02
C THR A 88 6.42 16.45 -14.53
N ALA A 89 5.59 15.54 -14.04
CA ALA A 89 6.04 14.26 -13.46
C ALA A 89 6.41 13.19 -14.51
N ALA A 90 5.98 13.33 -15.76
CA ALA A 90 6.10 12.28 -16.78
C ALA A 90 7.50 11.67 -16.91
N PRO A 91 8.62 12.42 -17.04
CA PRO A 91 9.94 11.82 -17.20
C PRO A 91 10.40 11.00 -15.97
N PHE A 92 9.94 11.37 -14.76
CA PHE A 92 10.26 10.65 -13.53
C PHE A 92 9.38 9.40 -13.39
N THR A 93 8.15 9.47 -13.89
CA THR A 93 7.21 8.34 -13.94
C THR A 93 7.74 7.27 -14.87
N GLU A 94 8.17 7.61 -16.06
CA GLU A 94 8.78 6.71 -17.03
C GLU A 94 9.99 5.98 -16.40
N ARG A 95 10.95 6.73 -15.84
CA ARG A 95 12.12 6.15 -15.17
C ARG A 95 11.76 5.24 -13.99
N PHE A 96 10.67 5.53 -13.27
CA PHE A 96 10.19 4.70 -12.18
C PHE A 96 9.69 3.34 -12.70
N PHE A 97 8.92 3.32 -13.77
CA PHE A 97 8.42 2.09 -14.37
C PHE A 97 9.54 1.28 -15.05
N ASP A 98 10.52 1.95 -15.64
CA ASP A 98 11.69 1.32 -16.28
C ASP A 98 12.73 0.78 -15.28
N SER A 99 12.54 1.00 -13.97
CA SER A 99 13.49 0.55 -12.94
C SER A 99 13.59 -0.97 -12.77
N GLY A 100 12.74 -1.75 -13.46
CA GLY A 100 12.75 -3.20 -13.43
C GLY A 100 11.68 -3.84 -12.56
N MET A 101 10.67 -3.08 -12.10
CA MET A 101 9.58 -3.62 -11.27
C MET A 101 8.74 -4.70 -11.98
N ILE A 102 8.86 -4.85 -13.30
CA ILE A 102 8.26 -5.94 -14.07
C ILE A 102 8.70 -7.32 -13.56
N GLU A 103 9.89 -7.42 -12.98
CA GLU A 103 10.42 -8.66 -12.38
C GLU A 103 9.61 -9.16 -11.17
N LEU A 104 8.77 -8.32 -10.57
CA LEU A 104 7.82 -8.77 -9.54
C LEU A 104 6.72 -9.66 -10.14
N GLY A 105 6.49 -9.59 -11.44
CA GLY A 105 5.51 -10.43 -12.12
C GLY A 105 4.12 -10.40 -11.43
N PRO A 106 3.55 -11.58 -11.08
CA PRO A 106 2.25 -11.65 -10.42
C PRO A 106 2.23 -11.04 -9.00
N LYS A 107 3.39 -10.85 -8.39
CA LYS A 107 3.53 -10.28 -7.04
C LYS A 107 3.49 -8.74 -7.03
N LEU A 108 3.48 -8.08 -8.19
CA LEU A 108 3.30 -6.63 -8.27
C LEU A 108 1.85 -6.27 -7.91
N GLY A 109 1.65 -5.63 -6.79
CA GLY A 109 0.38 -5.11 -6.28
C GLY A 109 0.14 -3.65 -6.67
N PRO A 110 -0.72 -2.95 -5.93
CA PRO A 110 -0.99 -1.53 -6.16
C PRO A 110 0.24 -0.63 -6.00
N ILE A 111 0.25 0.46 -6.75
CA ILE A 111 1.28 1.51 -6.66
C ILE A 111 0.65 2.71 -5.95
N LEU A 112 1.21 3.06 -4.79
CA LEU A 112 0.75 4.15 -3.93
C LEU A 112 1.46 5.45 -4.29
N TRP A 113 0.70 6.45 -4.71
CA TRP A 113 1.15 7.81 -4.99
C TRP A 113 0.78 8.73 -3.83
N GLN A 114 1.72 8.99 -2.94
CA GLN A 114 1.50 9.84 -1.78
C GLN A 114 1.83 11.28 -2.12
N PHE A 115 0.82 12.15 -2.15
CA PHE A 115 1.00 13.57 -2.37
C PHE A 115 1.53 14.28 -1.11
N MET A 116 2.17 15.43 -1.30
CA MET A 116 2.61 16.25 -0.17
C MET A 116 1.42 16.94 0.52
N PRO A 117 1.55 17.23 1.83
CA PRO A 117 0.45 17.85 2.60
C PRO A 117 0.01 19.22 2.07
N SER A 118 0.91 19.96 1.44
CA SER A 118 0.64 21.28 0.89
C SER A 118 -0.11 21.29 -0.45
N LEU A 119 -0.16 20.13 -1.14
CA LEU A 119 -0.86 20.04 -2.42
C LEU A 119 -2.36 20.17 -2.20
N GLN A 120 -2.97 21.18 -2.81
CA GLN A 120 -4.41 21.35 -2.84
C GLN A 120 -5.00 20.64 -4.06
N PHE A 121 -6.28 20.29 -3.99
CA PHE A 121 -6.97 19.72 -5.12
C PHE A 121 -7.12 20.79 -6.24
N ASP A 122 -6.62 20.45 -7.39
CA ASP A 122 -6.85 21.10 -8.66
C ASP A 122 -7.15 19.99 -9.67
N GLU A 123 -8.34 20.05 -10.27
CA GLU A 123 -8.84 18.97 -11.13
C GLU A 123 -7.93 18.75 -12.34
N ALA A 124 -7.51 19.82 -13.01
CA ALA A 124 -6.67 19.74 -14.21
C ALA A 124 -5.29 19.16 -13.88
N ASN A 125 -4.70 19.58 -12.76
CA ASN A 125 -3.40 19.11 -12.30
C ASN A 125 -3.43 17.60 -11.94
N VAL A 126 -4.46 17.16 -11.22
CA VAL A 126 -4.62 15.75 -10.87
C VAL A 126 -5.00 14.89 -12.07
N ALA A 127 -5.84 15.40 -12.98
CA ALA A 127 -6.17 14.72 -14.22
C ALA A 127 -4.92 14.47 -15.08
N ALA A 128 -4.09 15.50 -15.29
CA ALA A 128 -2.84 15.38 -16.04
C ALA A 128 -1.91 14.32 -15.44
N PHE A 129 -1.83 14.24 -14.10
CA PHE A 129 -1.07 13.20 -13.41
C PHE A 129 -1.62 11.79 -13.69
N LEU A 130 -2.92 11.59 -13.53
CA LEU A 130 -3.57 10.29 -13.74
C LEU A 130 -3.48 9.85 -15.22
N GLU A 131 -3.56 10.78 -16.16
CA GLU A 131 -3.39 10.51 -17.60
C GLU A 131 -1.97 10.10 -17.95
N ALA A 132 -0.96 10.62 -17.24
CA ALA A 132 0.44 10.26 -17.44
C ALA A 132 0.82 8.89 -16.81
N LEU A 133 -0.03 8.30 -15.97
CA LEU A 133 0.23 6.99 -15.39
C LEU A 133 -0.04 5.87 -16.41
N PRO A 134 0.89 4.92 -16.61
CA PRO A 134 0.65 3.78 -17.49
C PRO A 134 -0.45 2.88 -16.92
N LYS A 135 -1.35 2.44 -17.77
CA LYS A 135 -2.42 1.50 -17.38
C LYS A 135 -1.93 0.06 -17.30
N HIS A 136 -0.83 -0.26 -17.97
CA HIS A 136 -0.24 -1.60 -18.03
C HIS A 136 1.28 -1.54 -17.90
N LEU A 137 1.86 -2.62 -17.40
CA LEU A 137 3.29 -2.91 -17.43
C LEU A 137 3.44 -4.32 -18.05
N GLY A 138 3.93 -4.38 -19.28
CA GLY A 138 3.79 -5.58 -20.09
C GLY A 138 2.30 -5.97 -20.25
N ASN A 139 1.96 -7.22 -19.98
CA ASN A 139 0.57 -7.71 -20.03
C ASN A 139 -0.23 -7.50 -18.74
N ARG A 140 0.35 -6.85 -17.72
CA ARG A 140 -0.28 -6.68 -16.43
C ARG A 140 -0.99 -5.33 -16.33
N LYS A 141 -2.30 -5.33 -16.03
CA LYS A 141 -3.03 -4.12 -15.63
C LYS A 141 -2.47 -3.61 -14.31
N LEU A 142 -2.12 -2.34 -14.26
CA LEU A 142 -1.64 -1.67 -13.06
C LEU A 142 -2.81 -1.17 -12.21
N ARG A 143 -2.60 -1.15 -10.90
CA ARG A 143 -3.53 -0.60 -9.89
C ARG A 143 -2.89 0.62 -9.27
N HIS A 144 -3.49 1.79 -9.46
CA HIS A 144 -3.00 3.05 -8.91
C HIS A 144 -3.82 3.46 -7.70
N VAL A 145 -3.13 4.00 -6.68
CA VAL A 145 -3.73 4.47 -5.44
C VAL A 145 -3.19 5.86 -5.13
N LEU A 146 -4.06 6.83 -4.89
CA LEU A 146 -3.66 8.17 -4.45
C LEU A 146 -3.87 8.32 -2.94
N GLU A 147 -2.81 8.67 -2.23
CA GLU A 147 -2.89 9.15 -0.85
C GLU A 147 -2.83 10.67 -0.84
N VAL A 148 -3.97 11.29 -0.63
CA VAL A 148 -4.12 12.74 -0.52
C VAL A 148 -4.06 13.17 0.94
N ARG A 149 -3.55 14.37 1.22
CA ARG A 149 -3.29 14.84 2.58
C ARG A 149 -3.94 16.17 2.93
N SER A 150 -4.54 16.87 1.95
CA SER A 150 -5.33 18.07 2.15
C SER A 150 -6.81 17.76 2.18
N SER A 151 -7.56 18.46 3.04
CA SER A 151 -9.03 18.37 3.06
C SER A 151 -9.72 18.88 1.80
N SER A 152 -9.00 19.66 0.96
CA SER A 152 -9.51 20.11 -0.35
C SER A 152 -9.86 18.96 -1.30
N PHE A 153 -9.30 17.76 -1.07
CA PHE A 153 -9.63 16.55 -1.83
C PHE A 153 -10.96 15.88 -1.40
N LYS A 154 -11.64 16.39 -0.36
CA LYS A 154 -13.02 15.99 -0.05
C LYS A 154 -14.00 16.69 -1.02
N ASP A 155 -13.89 16.33 -2.30
CA ASP A 155 -14.60 16.96 -3.41
C ASP A 155 -15.16 15.89 -4.36
N SER A 156 -16.40 16.08 -4.77
CA SER A 156 -17.08 15.15 -5.68
C SER A 156 -16.42 15.08 -7.07
N ALA A 157 -15.79 16.17 -7.54
CA ALA A 157 -15.04 16.18 -8.79
C ALA A 157 -13.80 15.27 -8.68
N PHE A 158 -13.11 15.31 -7.54
CA PHE A 158 -12.01 14.38 -7.27
C PHE A 158 -12.47 12.92 -7.31
N TYR A 159 -13.59 12.57 -6.68
CA TYR A 159 -14.07 11.18 -6.66
C TYR A 159 -14.43 10.68 -8.06
N LYS A 160 -15.14 11.51 -8.85
CA LYS A 160 -15.45 11.21 -10.26
C LYS A 160 -14.20 11.04 -11.11
N LEU A 161 -13.17 11.88 -10.87
CA LEU A 161 -11.89 11.76 -11.57
C LEU A 161 -11.20 10.44 -11.26
N MET A 162 -11.19 10.02 -9.98
CA MET A 162 -10.62 8.74 -9.57
C MET A 162 -11.36 7.55 -10.18
N GLU A 163 -12.71 7.59 -10.24
CA GLU A 163 -13.54 6.57 -10.90
C GLU A 163 -13.22 6.49 -12.40
N LYS A 164 -13.17 7.64 -13.11
CA LYS A 164 -12.85 7.73 -14.54
C LYS A 164 -11.51 7.09 -14.87
N HIS A 165 -10.51 7.22 -13.99
CA HIS A 165 -9.18 6.68 -14.18
C HIS A 165 -8.96 5.32 -13.53
N GLU A 166 -10.00 4.71 -12.95
CA GLU A 166 -9.92 3.44 -12.23
C GLU A 166 -8.82 3.41 -11.16
N ALA A 167 -8.63 4.54 -10.47
CA ALA A 167 -7.64 4.71 -9.40
C ALA A 167 -8.30 4.72 -8.03
N ALA A 168 -7.72 4.04 -7.05
CA ALA A 168 -8.24 4.00 -5.68
C ALA A 168 -7.79 5.23 -4.88
N ILE A 169 -8.60 5.62 -3.90
CA ILE A 169 -8.22 6.57 -2.85
C ILE A 169 -7.71 5.76 -1.66
N ALA A 170 -6.52 6.08 -1.15
CA ALA A 170 -6.01 5.43 0.05
C ALA A 170 -6.81 5.88 1.28
N TRP A 171 -7.32 4.92 2.04
CA TRP A 171 -7.93 5.15 3.33
C TRP A 171 -6.85 5.19 4.40
N VAL A 172 -6.60 6.36 4.94
CA VAL A 172 -5.50 6.57 5.88
C VAL A 172 -6.07 6.87 7.27
N GLU A 173 -5.77 5.98 8.20
CA GLU A 173 -6.14 6.14 9.60
C GLU A 173 -5.10 7.03 10.32
N ASP A 174 -5.26 8.34 10.18
CA ASP A 174 -4.37 9.34 10.79
C ASP A 174 -5.16 10.64 11.04
N ALA A 175 -5.10 11.18 12.25
CA ALA A 175 -5.80 12.43 12.59
C ALA A 175 -5.36 13.66 11.76
N LYS A 176 -4.18 13.61 11.15
CA LYS A 176 -3.60 14.69 10.33
C LYS A 176 -3.90 14.55 8.82
N VAL A 177 -4.58 13.49 8.43
CA VAL A 177 -4.89 13.18 7.03
C VAL A 177 -6.40 13.05 6.88
N PRO A 178 -7.01 13.65 5.86
CA PRO A 178 -8.46 13.50 5.67
C PRO A 178 -8.79 12.04 5.36
N LEU A 179 -9.63 11.43 6.18
CA LEU A 179 -10.18 10.12 5.88
C LEU A 179 -11.23 10.28 4.77
N ILE A 180 -10.99 9.59 3.64
CA ILE A 180 -11.88 9.55 2.48
C ILE A 180 -12.11 8.08 2.15
N GLU A 181 -13.26 7.56 2.51
CA GLU A 181 -13.62 6.14 2.36
C GLU A 181 -14.48 5.87 1.12
N THR A 182 -14.34 6.72 0.11
CA THR A 182 -15.02 6.53 -1.18
C THR A 182 -14.36 5.39 -1.95
N VAL A 183 -15.17 4.44 -2.40
CA VAL A 183 -14.73 3.34 -3.26
C VAL A 183 -14.86 3.77 -4.71
N THR A 184 -13.75 3.89 -5.41
CA THR A 184 -13.67 4.37 -6.80
C THR A 184 -13.21 3.31 -7.78
N THR A 185 -12.88 2.09 -7.29
CA THR A 185 -12.43 0.97 -8.12
C THR A 185 -12.92 -0.38 -7.57
N ASP A 186 -12.49 -1.47 -8.20
CA ASP A 186 -12.75 -2.86 -7.77
C ASP A 186 -11.85 -3.33 -6.61
N PHE A 187 -11.10 -2.44 -5.98
CA PHE A 187 -10.30 -2.75 -4.80
C PHE A 187 -10.26 -1.57 -3.82
N VAL A 188 -9.89 -1.84 -2.57
CA VAL A 188 -9.65 -0.86 -1.52
C VAL A 188 -8.22 -0.97 -0.99
N TYR A 189 -7.65 0.16 -0.60
CA TYR A 189 -6.30 0.26 -0.09
C TYR A 189 -6.27 1.06 1.21
N THR A 190 -5.78 0.46 2.28
CA THR A 190 -5.85 1.06 3.61
C THR A 190 -4.49 1.09 4.27
N ARG A 191 -4.19 2.19 4.93
CA ARG A 191 -2.98 2.40 5.73
C ARG A 191 -3.38 2.70 7.18
N LEU A 192 -3.29 1.68 8.02
CA LEU A 192 -3.58 1.72 9.45
C LEU A 192 -2.35 2.27 10.19
N ARG A 193 -2.53 3.33 10.97
CA ARG A 193 -1.43 4.09 11.55
C ARG A 193 -1.58 4.32 13.06
N GLN A 194 -2.53 3.65 13.71
CA GLN A 194 -2.84 3.85 15.13
C GLN A 194 -2.39 2.69 16.02
N CYS A 195 -1.41 1.88 15.59
CA CYS A 195 -0.77 0.92 16.50
C CYS A 195 -0.28 1.62 17.77
N THR A 196 -0.57 1.04 18.94
CA THR A 196 -0.10 1.49 20.24
C THR A 196 0.88 0.48 20.85
N GLU A 197 1.79 0.91 21.73
CA GLU A 197 2.75 0.02 22.39
C GLU A 197 2.10 -0.83 23.49
N ASP A 198 1.09 -0.27 24.16
CA ASP A 198 0.41 -0.90 25.28
C ASP A 198 -0.41 -2.12 24.87
N GLU A 199 -0.81 -2.18 23.60
CA GLU A 199 -1.52 -3.32 23.04
C GLU A 199 -0.50 -4.32 22.45
N PRO A 200 -0.46 -5.58 22.93
CA PRO A 200 0.46 -6.59 22.40
C PRO A 200 0.35 -6.79 20.89
N THR A 201 -0.87 -6.69 20.35
CA THR A 201 -1.18 -6.76 18.91
C THR A 201 -1.31 -5.38 18.26
N GLY A 202 -0.84 -4.32 18.92
CA GLY A 202 -0.86 -2.95 18.39
C GLY A 202 -2.25 -2.29 18.34
N TYR A 203 -3.32 -3.06 18.39
CA TYR A 203 -4.73 -2.67 18.44
C TYR A 203 -5.46 -3.55 19.43
N SER A 204 -6.53 -3.05 20.05
CA SER A 204 -7.38 -3.88 20.90
C SER A 204 -8.05 -5.02 20.10
N PRO A 205 -8.41 -6.14 20.74
CA PRO A 205 -9.12 -7.22 20.06
C PRO A 205 -10.37 -6.72 19.34
N GLN A 206 -11.17 -5.86 19.97
CA GLN A 206 -12.39 -5.30 19.40
C GLN A 206 -12.14 -4.45 18.15
N ALA A 207 -11.04 -3.66 18.15
CA ALA A 207 -10.66 -2.87 16.98
C ALA A 207 -10.23 -3.78 15.82
N LEU A 208 -9.48 -4.86 16.09
CA LEU A 208 -9.11 -5.83 15.07
C LEU A 208 -10.30 -6.60 14.52
N ASP A 209 -11.28 -6.94 15.36
CA ASP A 209 -12.53 -7.59 14.95
C ASP A 209 -13.33 -6.68 14.00
N ALA A 210 -13.48 -5.40 14.35
CA ALA A 210 -14.16 -4.41 13.49
C ALA A 210 -13.42 -4.20 12.15
N ILE A 211 -12.08 -4.20 12.17
CA ILE A 211 -11.26 -4.13 10.95
C ILE A 211 -11.50 -5.38 10.09
N ALA A 212 -11.52 -6.58 10.68
CA ALA A 212 -11.77 -7.83 9.96
C ALA A 212 -13.14 -7.83 9.30
N GLU A 213 -14.22 -7.55 10.05
CA GLU A 213 -15.58 -7.46 9.55
C GLU A 213 -15.73 -6.48 8.38
N ARG A 214 -15.08 -5.32 8.50
CA ARG A 214 -15.09 -4.29 7.46
C ARG A 214 -14.51 -4.80 6.14
N PHE A 215 -13.32 -5.39 6.17
CA PHE A 215 -12.66 -5.86 4.95
C PHE A 215 -13.27 -7.15 4.41
N GLU A 216 -13.85 -8.00 5.26
CA GLU A 216 -14.69 -9.10 4.80
C GLU A 216 -15.92 -8.64 4.02
N ALA A 217 -16.59 -7.57 4.46
CA ALA A 217 -17.71 -7.01 3.73
C ALA A 217 -17.31 -6.53 2.34
N HIS A 218 -16.14 -5.87 2.20
CA HIS A 218 -15.62 -5.49 0.89
C HIS A 218 -15.26 -6.70 0.03
N ALA A 219 -14.62 -7.71 0.59
CA ALA A 219 -14.28 -8.94 -0.12
C ALA A 219 -15.53 -9.70 -0.57
N LYS A 220 -16.56 -9.81 0.27
CA LYS A 220 -17.87 -10.37 -0.08
C LYS A 220 -18.54 -9.62 -1.22
N ALA A 221 -18.32 -8.30 -1.31
CA ALA A 221 -18.78 -7.46 -2.42
C ALA A 221 -17.89 -7.57 -3.69
N GLY A 222 -16.93 -8.50 -3.73
CA GLY A 222 -16.06 -8.78 -4.89
C GLY A 222 -14.83 -7.88 -5.01
N ARG A 223 -14.52 -7.06 -3.98
CA ARG A 223 -13.38 -6.14 -4.01
C ARG A 223 -12.15 -6.76 -3.38
N ASP A 224 -11.00 -6.64 -4.04
CA ASP A 224 -9.72 -6.93 -3.39
C ASP A 224 -9.42 -5.88 -2.32
N CYS A 225 -8.84 -6.30 -1.18
CA CYS A 225 -8.49 -5.42 -0.08
C CYS A 225 -6.99 -5.49 0.20
N PHE A 226 -6.33 -4.32 0.27
CA PHE A 226 -4.94 -4.20 0.65
C PHE A 226 -4.87 -3.40 1.95
N VAL A 227 -4.47 -4.06 3.04
CA VAL A 227 -4.51 -3.51 4.41
C VAL A 227 -3.10 -3.50 4.98
N TYR A 228 -2.55 -2.33 5.24
CA TYR A 228 -1.18 -2.18 5.72
C TYR A 228 -1.11 -1.50 7.07
N PHE A 229 -0.43 -2.13 8.02
CA PHE A 229 -0.03 -1.53 9.28
C PHE A 229 1.30 -0.79 9.10
N ILE A 230 1.28 0.56 9.08
CA ILE A 230 2.41 1.36 8.58
C ILE A 230 3.16 2.10 9.70
N ASN A 231 2.46 2.77 10.58
CA ASN A 231 3.02 3.66 11.61
C ASN A 231 2.31 3.44 12.96
N GLY A 232 2.35 4.45 13.82
CA GLY A 232 2.01 4.33 15.23
C GLY A 232 3.18 3.67 15.96
N ALA A 233 2.93 2.80 16.90
CA ALA A 233 3.95 1.94 17.49
C ALA A 233 4.41 0.90 16.46
N LYS A 234 5.31 1.29 15.55
CA LYS A 234 5.75 0.46 14.43
C LYS A 234 6.32 -0.91 14.87
N VAL A 235 6.82 -1.01 16.10
CA VAL A 235 7.28 -2.28 16.67
C VAL A 235 6.16 -3.31 16.73
N ARG A 236 4.91 -2.89 16.89
CA ARG A 236 3.71 -3.74 16.95
C ARG A 236 3.11 -4.07 15.58
N ALA A 237 3.49 -3.38 14.51
CA ALA A 237 2.87 -3.54 13.19
C ALA A 237 2.83 -5.01 12.68
N PRO A 238 3.89 -5.84 12.80
CA PRO A 238 3.82 -7.23 12.41
C PRO A 238 2.81 -8.04 13.24
N HIS A 239 2.75 -7.80 14.54
CA HIS A 239 1.81 -8.50 15.43
C HIS A 239 0.36 -8.12 15.12
N ALA A 240 0.10 -6.85 14.79
CA ALA A 240 -1.22 -6.40 14.35
C ALA A 240 -1.62 -7.06 13.03
N ALA A 241 -0.70 -7.14 12.07
CA ALA A 241 -0.95 -7.79 10.80
C ALA A 241 -1.26 -9.28 10.96
N MET A 242 -0.47 -10.00 11.77
CA MET A 242 -0.69 -11.42 12.06
C MET A 242 -2.03 -11.65 12.78
N ALA A 243 -2.35 -10.84 13.79
CA ALA A 243 -3.60 -10.94 14.53
C ALA A 243 -4.84 -10.66 13.67
N LEU A 244 -4.72 -9.78 12.66
CA LEU A 244 -5.78 -9.59 11.67
C LEU A 244 -5.90 -10.77 10.71
N ILE A 245 -4.78 -11.34 10.25
CA ILE A 245 -4.77 -12.53 9.38
C ILE A 245 -5.46 -13.72 10.08
N GLU A 246 -5.18 -13.96 11.36
CA GLU A 246 -5.80 -15.02 12.16
C GLU A 246 -7.34 -14.87 12.19
N ARG A 247 -7.86 -13.65 12.37
CA ARG A 247 -9.30 -13.37 12.36
C ARG A 247 -9.95 -13.61 11.01
N LEU A 248 -9.26 -13.27 9.93
CA LEU A 248 -9.77 -13.45 8.57
C LEU A 248 -9.74 -14.92 8.11
N ALA A 249 -9.00 -15.78 8.80
CA ALA A 249 -8.92 -17.22 8.55
C ALA A 249 -9.92 -18.05 9.37
N ALA A 250 -10.53 -17.47 10.40
CA ALA A 250 -11.53 -18.11 11.27
C ALA A 250 -12.92 -18.13 10.62
#